data_e9e4b3da960f842792b1f20bbedec84d
#
_entry.id   e9e4b3da960f842792b1f20bbedec84d
#
_cell.length_a   1.000
_cell.length_b   1.000
_cell.length_c   1.000
_cell.angle_alpha   90.00
_cell.angle_beta   90.00
_cell.angle_gamma   90.00
#
_symmetry.space_group_name_H-M   'P 1'
#
loop_
_entity.id
_entity.type
_entity.pdbx_description
1 polymer ?
#
loop_
_entity_poly.entity_id
_entity_poly.type
_entity_poly.pdbx_seq_one_letter_code
_entity_poly.pdbx_strand_id
1 'polypeptide(L)'
;MNKILSLFLFLCLSISLNGQKLAPEWSKNATIYEVNIRQFTPEGTFKAFSEHIPRLKQMGVDILWLMPIHPIGLKNRKGSLGSYYAIRDYEAVNPEFGNLNDFKELVKLVHDNEMKIIIDWVANHTSPDNVWVDQGHKDWYTLDSTGNLQPTLGTDWWDVADLNYDNQEMRKAMINSMKFWLTNADIDGFRCDVAGWVPIDFWVDARRELDMVKKVFMLAEAEEIQMTKAFDMTYGWELHHIMNGVAQDKKKVSDLENYFKKDQYPSDHYKMNFTSNHDENSWNGTEMERMGNSYKTFAVFASLVDGMPLVYNGQETSLNKRLRFFEKDTIDWKKMDLVTFYSDLLNLHRSNPALWNGDFGSKPNFIIVDDKKKSIVFIREKDKHQVFCALNFSDKKQTIKIKSNLLNGDYNNLFSRETKKINSSFKIGLEPYGYQVLYK
;
A
#
# COMPACT_ATOMS: atom_id res chain seq x y z
N MET A 1 -23.09 -52.06 52.19
CA MET A 1 -21.81 -51.61 51.57
C MET A 1 -22.13 -51.09 50.19
N ASN A 2 -22.45 -49.81 50.09
CA ASN A 2 -22.77 -49.15 48.83
C ASN A 2 -21.52 -48.43 48.32
N LYS A 3 -21.03 -48.86 47.16
CA LYS A 3 -19.95 -48.16 46.44
C LYS A 3 -20.58 -47.07 45.55
N ILE A 4 -20.34 -45.80 45.90
CA ILE A 4 -20.67 -44.65 45.08
C ILE A 4 -19.54 -44.48 44.08
N LEU A 5 -19.87 -44.64 42.79
CA LEU A 5 -18.97 -44.43 41.67
C LEU A 5 -19.12 -42.98 41.21
N SER A 6 -18.13 -42.11 41.59
CA SER A 6 -18.09 -40.73 41.10
C SER A 6 -17.57 -40.67 39.65
N LEU A 7 -18.44 -40.32 38.75
CA LEU A 7 -18.14 -40.09 37.34
C LEU A 7 -17.63 -38.63 37.21
N PHE A 8 -16.32 -38.44 37.05
CA PHE A 8 -15.75 -37.12 36.69
C PHE A 8 -15.95 -36.89 35.15
N LEU A 9 -16.89 -36.01 34.82
CA LEU A 9 -17.12 -35.55 33.46
C LEU A 9 -16.04 -34.48 33.15
N PHE A 10 -15.01 -34.87 32.40
CA PHE A 10 -14.07 -33.91 31.81
C PHE A 10 -14.77 -33.20 30.67
N LEU A 11 -15.21 -31.97 30.90
CA LEU A 11 -15.67 -31.05 29.86
C LEU A 11 -14.44 -30.53 29.13
N CYS A 12 -14.04 -31.15 28.01
CA CYS A 12 -13.09 -30.59 27.08
C CYS A 12 -13.75 -29.38 26.41
N LEU A 13 -13.52 -28.18 26.95
CA LEU A 13 -13.74 -26.95 26.18
C LEU A 13 -12.71 -26.96 25.04
N SER A 14 -13.16 -27.36 23.84
CA SER A 14 -12.46 -27.03 22.61
C SER A 14 -12.57 -25.52 22.40
N ILE A 15 -11.58 -24.78 22.89
CA ILE A 15 -11.37 -23.40 22.47
C ILE A 15 -10.97 -23.50 21.01
N SER A 16 -11.92 -23.25 20.11
CA SER A 16 -11.60 -22.94 18.74
C SER A 16 -10.75 -21.68 18.77
N LEU A 17 -9.45 -21.84 18.66
CA LEU A 17 -8.55 -20.77 18.27
C LEU A 17 -8.95 -20.36 16.85
N ASN A 18 -10.01 -19.58 16.71
CA ASN A 18 -10.19 -18.75 15.53
C ASN A 18 -8.94 -17.85 15.52
N GLY A 19 -8.03 -18.07 14.58
CA GLY A 19 -6.83 -17.30 14.43
C GLY A 19 -7.23 -15.82 14.47
N GLN A 20 -6.72 -15.07 15.46
CA GLN A 20 -7.03 -13.66 15.61
C GLN A 20 -6.54 -12.98 14.32
N LYS A 21 -7.44 -12.31 13.58
CA LYS A 21 -7.05 -11.54 12.40
C LYS A 21 -5.92 -10.58 12.76
N LEU A 22 -4.89 -10.55 11.93
CA LEU A 22 -3.78 -9.62 12.12
C LEU A 22 -4.23 -8.19 11.92
N ALA A 23 -4.95 -7.91 10.84
CA ALA A 23 -5.35 -6.57 10.45
C ALA A 23 -6.31 -5.91 11.46
N PRO A 24 -6.06 -4.63 11.83
CA PRO A 24 -6.99 -3.86 12.63
C PRO A 24 -8.35 -3.71 11.93
N GLU A 25 -9.45 -3.78 12.69
CA GLU A 25 -10.82 -3.71 12.15
C GLU A 25 -11.09 -2.45 11.29
N TRP A 26 -10.47 -1.33 11.65
CA TRP A 26 -10.62 -0.07 10.89
C TRP A 26 -10.04 -0.13 9.47
N SER A 27 -9.17 -1.10 9.16
CA SER A 27 -8.53 -1.23 7.85
C SER A 27 -9.40 -1.94 6.80
N LYS A 28 -10.53 -2.50 7.20
CA LYS A 28 -11.39 -3.34 6.34
C LYS A 28 -11.88 -2.68 5.05
N ASN A 29 -12.08 -1.38 5.07
CA ASN A 29 -12.55 -0.60 3.91
C ASN A 29 -11.62 0.59 3.63
N ALA A 30 -10.43 0.58 4.21
CA ALA A 30 -9.48 1.67 4.09
C ALA A 30 -8.85 1.71 2.68
N THR A 31 -8.43 2.92 2.32
CA THR A 31 -7.61 3.25 1.16
C THR A 31 -6.32 3.87 1.64
N ILE A 32 -5.25 3.80 0.86
CA ILE A 32 -3.94 4.29 1.27
C ILE A 32 -3.41 5.36 0.30
N TYR A 33 -2.73 6.37 0.85
CA TYR A 33 -2.10 7.46 0.10
C TYR A 33 -0.66 7.63 0.56
N GLU A 34 0.27 7.52 -0.36
CA GLU A 34 1.70 7.66 -0.11
C GLU A 34 2.15 9.11 -0.22
N VAL A 35 2.92 9.56 0.78
CA VAL A 35 3.34 10.96 0.94
C VAL A 35 4.85 11.07 1.03
N ASN A 36 5.44 11.85 0.14
CA ASN A 36 6.81 12.32 0.24
C ASN A 36 6.80 13.75 0.80
N ILE A 37 7.06 13.92 2.09
CA ILE A 37 7.03 15.24 2.76
C ILE A 37 7.95 16.25 2.08
N ARG A 38 9.18 15.86 1.74
CA ARG A 38 10.16 16.76 1.08
C ARG A 38 9.61 17.39 -0.19
N GLN A 39 8.81 16.63 -0.95
CA GLN A 39 8.40 17.00 -2.31
C GLN A 39 6.94 17.44 -2.40
N PHE A 40 6.16 17.24 -1.34
CA PHE A 40 4.72 17.48 -1.36
C PHE A 40 4.39 18.98 -1.50
N THR A 41 5.08 19.83 -0.72
CA THR A 41 4.93 21.28 -0.78
C THR A 41 6.26 21.98 -1.10
N PRO A 42 6.25 23.25 -1.51
CA PRO A 42 7.48 24.01 -1.67
C PRO A 42 8.33 24.05 -0.39
N GLU A 43 7.71 24.14 0.78
CA GLU A 43 8.37 24.13 2.09
C GLU A 43 8.95 22.75 2.41
N GLY A 44 8.21 21.68 2.10
CA GLY A 44 8.57 20.29 2.39
C GLY A 44 8.56 19.97 3.88
N THR A 45 7.59 20.51 4.62
CA THR A 45 7.49 20.37 6.08
C THR A 45 6.16 19.72 6.49
N PHE A 46 6.10 19.12 7.69
CA PHE A 46 4.87 18.59 8.27
C PHE A 46 3.78 19.66 8.38
N LYS A 47 4.16 20.87 8.80
CA LYS A 47 3.25 21.99 8.94
C LYS A 47 2.59 22.37 7.60
N ALA A 48 3.38 22.48 6.53
CA ALA A 48 2.83 22.79 5.22
C ALA A 48 1.96 21.65 4.67
N PHE A 49 2.36 20.38 4.90
CA PHE A 49 1.57 19.23 4.52
C PHE A 49 0.23 19.15 5.26
N SER A 50 0.18 19.56 6.53
CA SER A 50 -1.03 19.53 7.37
C SER A 50 -2.22 20.26 6.73
N GLU A 51 -1.97 21.31 5.95
CA GLU A 51 -3.03 22.07 5.27
C GLU A 51 -3.80 21.23 4.22
N HIS A 52 -3.21 20.11 3.78
CA HIS A 52 -3.82 19.22 2.79
C HIS A 52 -4.66 18.08 3.40
N ILE A 53 -4.62 17.87 4.71
CA ILE A 53 -5.33 16.76 5.37
C ILE A 53 -6.84 16.79 5.10
N PRO A 54 -7.57 17.91 5.23
CA PRO A 54 -9.01 17.92 4.95
C PRO A 54 -9.34 17.55 3.49
N ARG A 55 -8.51 18.00 2.53
CA ARG A 55 -8.67 17.65 1.12
C ARG A 55 -8.49 16.15 0.87
N LEU A 56 -7.45 15.55 1.47
CA LEU A 56 -7.18 14.13 1.33
C LEU A 56 -8.29 13.27 1.96
N LYS A 57 -8.85 13.69 3.10
CA LYS A 57 -10.03 13.06 3.69
C LYS A 57 -11.24 13.12 2.75
N GLN A 58 -11.51 14.26 2.15
CA GLN A 58 -12.61 14.43 1.18
C GLN A 58 -12.38 13.57 -0.07
N MET A 59 -11.13 13.40 -0.49
CA MET A 59 -10.78 12.53 -1.61
C MET A 59 -11.05 11.05 -1.30
N GLY A 60 -11.21 10.69 -0.03
CA GLY A 60 -11.50 9.32 0.39
C GLY A 60 -10.28 8.55 0.88
N VAL A 61 -9.22 9.26 1.27
CA VAL A 61 -8.03 8.66 1.89
C VAL A 61 -8.30 8.31 3.35
N ASP A 62 -7.92 7.11 3.76
CA ASP A 62 -8.02 6.65 5.15
C ASP A 62 -6.66 6.48 5.80
N ILE A 63 -5.66 5.98 5.07
CA ILE A 63 -4.31 5.77 5.58
C ILE A 63 -3.34 6.70 4.86
N LEU A 64 -2.60 7.50 5.61
CA LEU A 64 -1.43 8.21 5.11
C LEU A 64 -0.18 7.37 5.39
N TRP A 65 0.52 6.96 4.36
CA TRP A 65 1.84 6.38 4.46
C TRP A 65 2.88 7.46 4.16
N LEU A 66 3.61 7.91 5.19
CA LEU A 66 4.72 8.84 5.01
C LEU A 66 5.99 8.06 4.68
N MET A 67 6.67 8.42 3.58
CA MET A 67 8.04 7.98 3.31
C MET A 67 8.93 8.32 4.51
N PRO A 68 10.17 7.73 4.64
CA PRO A 68 10.94 7.86 5.86
C PRO A 68 11.09 9.30 6.35
N ILE A 69 10.75 9.52 7.62
CA ILE A 69 10.75 10.85 8.27
C ILE A 69 11.98 11.09 9.12
N HIS A 70 12.91 10.15 9.16
CA HIS A 70 14.09 10.15 10.00
C HIS A 70 15.22 11.02 9.43
N PRO A 71 16.18 11.48 10.27
CA PRO A 71 17.39 12.13 9.79
C PRO A 71 18.17 11.23 8.83
N ILE A 72 18.72 11.84 7.78
CA ILE A 72 19.45 11.15 6.73
C ILE A 72 20.96 11.23 7.03
N GLY A 73 21.68 10.12 6.84
CA GLY A 73 23.13 10.06 6.99
C GLY A 73 23.89 11.07 6.12
N LEU A 74 25.06 11.45 6.55
CA LEU A 74 25.96 12.36 5.83
C LEU A 74 27.07 11.60 5.11
N LYS A 75 27.51 10.49 5.69
CA LYS A 75 28.60 9.68 5.13
C LYS A 75 28.14 8.96 3.87
N ASN A 76 28.88 9.13 2.80
CA ASN A 76 28.59 8.57 1.47
C ASN A 76 27.24 9.00 0.87
N ARG A 77 26.72 10.16 1.30
CA ARG A 77 25.42 10.68 0.87
C ARG A 77 25.32 10.81 -0.65
N LYS A 78 24.25 10.28 -1.24
CA LYS A 78 23.91 10.46 -2.65
C LYS A 78 23.17 11.77 -2.87
N GLY A 79 23.53 12.54 -3.91
CA GLY A 79 22.94 13.84 -4.20
C GLY A 79 23.16 14.88 -3.11
N SER A 80 22.41 15.99 -3.14
CA SER A 80 22.57 17.08 -2.18
C SER A 80 21.87 16.82 -0.84
N LEU A 81 20.71 16.13 -0.86
CA LEU A 81 19.87 15.90 0.31
C LEU A 81 19.88 14.44 0.80
N GLY A 82 20.44 13.51 0.03
CA GLY A 82 20.55 12.10 0.39
C GLY A 82 19.29 11.29 0.20
N SER A 83 19.43 9.98 0.37
CA SER A 83 18.35 9.02 0.36
C SER A 83 17.55 9.08 1.66
N TYR A 84 16.23 9.12 1.57
CA TYR A 84 15.34 8.97 2.72
C TYR A 84 15.59 7.65 3.47
N TYR A 85 16.08 6.64 2.77
CA TYR A 85 16.31 5.28 3.29
C TYR A 85 17.70 5.11 3.94
N ALA A 86 18.58 6.10 3.91
CA ALA A 86 19.84 6.10 4.65
C ALA A 86 19.62 6.67 6.06
N ILE A 87 18.99 5.89 6.93
CA ILE A 87 18.55 6.32 8.26
C ILE A 87 19.74 6.56 9.19
N ARG A 88 19.87 7.78 9.74
CA ARG A 88 20.88 8.13 10.73
C ARG A 88 20.44 7.90 12.18
N ASP A 89 19.17 8.15 12.47
CA ASP A 89 18.59 8.00 13.81
C ASP A 89 17.13 7.59 13.70
N TYR A 90 16.80 6.42 14.24
CA TYR A 90 15.44 5.87 14.19
C TYR A 90 14.44 6.57 15.12
N GLU A 91 14.91 7.32 16.12
CA GLU A 91 14.05 7.94 17.14
C GLU A 91 13.98 9.47 16.99
N ALA A 92 14.54 10.00 15.91
CA ALA A 92 14.53 11.42 15.59
C ALA A 92 13.75 11.72 14.31
N VAL A 93 13.29 12.97 14.20
CA VAL A 93 12.67 13.53 13.00
C VAL A 93 13.74 14.24 12.16
N ASN A 94 13.67 14.09 10.84
CA ASN A 94 14.49 14.85 9.91
C ASN A 94 14.24 16.36 10.09
N PRO A 95 15.24 17.15 10.43
CA PRO A 95 15.07 18.60 10.65
C PRO A 95 14.59 19.36 9.41
N GLU A 96 14.71 18.79 8.19
CA GLU A 96 14.10 19.37 6.99
C GLU A 96 12.57 19.42 7.08
N PHE A 97 11.95 18.48 7.80
CA PHE A 97 10.48 18.33 7.87
C PHE A 97 9.86 19.05 9.07
N GLY A 98 10.68 19.39 10.07
CA GLY A 98 10.27 19.96 11.34
C GLY A 98 10.91 19.21 12.52
N ASN A 99 10.20 19.12 13.63
CA ASN A 99 10.62 18.42 14.83
C ASN A 99 9.56 17.42 15.31
N LEU A 100 9.83 16.71 16.40
CA LEU A 100 8.92 15.70 16.94
C LEU A 100 7.54 16.29 17.34
N ASN A 101 7.50 17.54 17.83
CA ASN A 101 6.22 18.17 18.19
C ASN A 101 5.41 18.51 16.93
N ASP A 102 6.05 19.02 15.87
CA ASP A 102 5.38 19.26 14.59
C ASP A 102 4.80 17.95 14.01
N PHE A 103 5.52 16.83 14.15
CA PHE A 103 5.03 15.52 13.75
C PHE A 103 3.84 15.06 14.61
N LYS A 104 3.91 15.22 15.94
CA LYS A 104 2.78 14.89 16.84
C LYS A 104 1.53 15.72 16.51
N GLU A 105 1.69 16.99 16.18
CA GLU A 105 0.57 17.86 15.75
C GLU A 105 -0.04 17.35 14.44
N LEU A 106 0.79 16.91 13.48
CA LEU A 106 0.31 16.28 12.25
C LEU A 106 -0.47 15.01 12.55
N VAL A 107 0.06 14.09 13.37
CA VAL A 107 -0.63 12.84 13.75
C VAL A 107 -1.96 13.14 14.40
N LYS A 108 -2.00 14.10 15.34
CA LYS A 108 -3.25 14.52 15.97
C LYS A 108 -4.26 15.03 14.95
N LEU A 109 -3.84 15.88 14.02
CA LEU A 109 -4.72 16.41 12.97
C LEU A 109 -5.26 15.29 12.06
N VAL A 110 -4.43 14.30 11.72
CA VAL A 110 -4.84 13.13 10.95
C VAL A 110 -5.92 12.35 11.70
N HIS A 111 -5.73 12.10 12.99
CA HIS A 111 -6.72 11.41 13.83
C HIS A 111 -8.01 12.25 14.03
N ASP A 112 -7.91 13.55 14.22
CA ASP A 112 -9.07 14.47 14.32
C ASP A 112 -9.90 14.45 13.02
N ASN A 113 -9.32 14.09 11.88
CA ASN A 113 -10.01 13.88 10.60
C ASN A 113 -10.41 12.40 10.37
N GLU A 114 -10.41 11.56 11.40
CA GLU A 114 -10.75 10.13 11.31
C GLU A 114 -9.93 9.39 10.24
N MET A 115 -8.66 9.74 10.12
CA MET A 115 -7.69 9.09 9.26
C MET A 115 -6.63 8.38 10.12
N LYS A 116 -5.80 7.56 9.48
CA LYS A 116 -4.71 6.82 10.08
C LYS A 116 -3.38 7.22 9.46
N ILE A 117 -2.30 7.06 10.20
CA ILE A 117 -0.97 7.41 9.74
C ILE A 117 0.02 6.28 10.04
N ILE A 118 0.73 5.85 9.02
CA ILE A 118 1.84 4.91 9.14
C ILE A 118 3.12 5.56 8.62
N ILE A 119 4.25 5.16 9.17
CA ILE A 119 5.55 5.65 8.70
C ILE A 119 6.32 4.54 8.00
N ASP A 120 7.18 4.94 7.07
CA ASP A 120 8.10 4.04 6.42
C ASP A 120 9.21 3.62 7.37
N TRP A 121 9.50 2.33 7.44
CA TRP A 121 10.45 1.74 8.36
C TRP A 121 11.52 0.93 7.64
N VAL A 122 12.75 1.43 7.68
CA VAL A 122 13.89 0.83 7.00
C VAL A 122 14.61 -0.10 7.97
N ALA A 123 14.23 -1.38 7.97
CA ALA A 123 14.79 -2.35 8.91
C ALA A 123 16.03 -3.10 8.36
N ASN A 124 16.24 -3.14 7.04
CA ASN A 124 17.33 -3.91 6.45
C ASN A 124 18.71 -3.27 6.65
N HIS A 125 18.78 -1.94 6.69
CA HIS A 125 20.03 -1.19 6.71
C HIS A 125 19.87 0.17 7.37
N THR A 126 21.00 0.82 7.67
CA THR A 126 21.04 2.22 8.13
C THR A 126 22.03 3.03 7.29
N SER A 127 22.18 4.33 7.56
CA SER A 127 23.35 5.05 7.06
C SER A 127 24.64 4.55 7.75
N PRO A 128 25.83 4.68 7.11
CA PRO A 128 27.10 4.26 7.71
C PRO A 128 27.56 5.15 8.88
N ASP A 129 26.88 6.27 9.13
CA ASP A 129 27.07 7.17 10.27
C ASP A 129 25.81 7.21 11.16
N ASN A 130 25.09 6.09 11.26
CA ASN A 130 23.99 5.92 12.19
C ASN A 130 24.45 6.04 13.63
N VAL A 131 23.59 6.57 14.50
CA VAL A 131 23.90 6.77 15.95
C VAL A 131 24.33 5.49 16.65
N TRP A 132 23.87 4.31 16.23
CA TRP A 132 24.32 3.03 16.76
C TRP A 132 25.80 2.75 16.49
N VAL A 133 26.32 3.16 15.33
CA VAL A 133 27.73 3.07 15.01
C VAL A 133 28.54 4.02 15.90
N ASP A 134 28.07 5.25 16.12
CA ASP A 134 28.71 6.24 16.99
C ASP A 134 28.71 5.78 18.48
N GLN A 135 27.69 5.00 18.88
CA GLN A 135 27.60 4.38 20.21
C GLN A 135 28.48 3.14 20.40
N GLY A 136 29.18 2.70 19.33
CA GLY A 136 30.11 1.58 19.38
C GLY A 136 29.52 0.22 18.97
N HIS A 137 28.27 0.16 18.52
CA HIS A 137 27.57 -1.08 18.14
C HIS A 137 27.94 -1.55 16.72
N LYS A 138 29.22 -1.62 16.41
CA LYS A 138 29.68 -2.09 15.09
C LYS A 138 29.34 -3.55 14.82
N ASP A 139 29.22 -4.36 15.85
CA ASP A 139 28.79 -5.76 15.83
C ASP A 139 27.32 -5.96 15.43
N TRP A 140 26.54 -4.89 15.41
CA TRP A 140 25.15 -4.92 14.93
C TRP A 140 25.05 -4.90 13.39
N TYR A 141 26.17 -4.78 12.70
CA TYR A 141 26.25 -4.66 11.26
C TYR A 141 26.98 -5.84 10.62
N THR A 142 26.66 -6.12 9.37
CA THR A 142 27.42 -7.01 8.53
C THR A 142 28.74 -6.34 8.16
N LEU A 143 29.85 -7.04 8.40
CA LEU A 143 31.20 -6.52 8.15
C LEU A 143 31.84 -7.22 6.96
N ASP A 144 32.66 -6.50 6.22
CA ASP A 144 33.53 -7.08 5.20
C ASP A 144 34.72 -7.86 5.83
N SER A 145 35.51 -8.51 5.01
CA SER A 145 36.67 -9.31 5.46
C SER A 145 37.76 -8.49 6.18
N THR A 146 37.73 -7.17 6.07
CA THR A 146 38.63 -6.23 6.74
C THR A 146 38.03 -5.61 7.99
N GLY A 147 36.80 -5.98 8.32
CA GLY A 147 36.06 -5.49 9.48
C GLY A 147 35.42 -4.13 9.30
N ASN A 148 35.18 -3.66 8.09
CA ASN A 148 34.44 -2.44 7.81
C ASN A 148 32.97 -2.73 7.58
N LEU A 149 32.12 -1.71 7.84
CA LEU A 149 30.70 -1.73 7.46
C LEU A 149 30.59 -1.89 5.95
N GLN A 150 29.68 -2.75 5.50
CA GLN A 150 29.42 -2.95 4.09
C GLN A 150 27.96 -2.68 3.75
N PRO A 151 27.65 -2.26 2.50
CA PRO A 151 26.26 -2.17 2.04
C PRO A 151 25.64 -3.54 1.92
N THR A 152 24.33 -3.61 1.79
CA THR A 152 23.62 -4.86 1.51
C THR A 152 24.18 -5.52 0.27
N LEU A 153 24.55 -6.80 0.37
CA LEU A 153 25.21 -7.54 -0.69
C LEU A 153 24.34 -7.59 -1.96
N GLY A 154 25.03 -7.40 -3.11
CA GLY A 154 24.37 -7.43 -4.41
C GLY A 154 23.68 -6.12 -4.81
N THR A 155 23.83 -5.06 -4.01
CA THR A 155 23.30 -3.71 -4.30
C THR A 155 24.46 -2.74 -4.61
N ASP A 156 24.11 -1.61 -5.23
CA ASP A 156 24.98 -0.45 -5.40
C ASP A 156 24.70 0.67 -4.35
N TRP A 157 24.21 0.28 -3.18
CA TRP A 157 23.73 1.19 -2.12
C TRP A 157 24.87 1.58 -1.18
N TRP A 158 25.94 2.22 -1.69
CA TRP A 158 27.12 2.60 -0.89
C TRP A 158 26.85 3.64 0.21
N ASP A 159 25.67 4.25 0.21
CA ASP A 159 25.21 5.21 1.21
C ASP A 159 24.52 4.55 2.41
N VAL A 160 24.51 3.19 2.46
CA VAL A 160 23.93 2.43 3.59
C VAL A 160 24.90 1.39 4.13
N ALA A 161 24.60 0.87 5.32
CA ALA A 161 25.29 -0.22 6.01
C ALA A 161 24.27 -1.30 6.42
N ASP A 162 24.54 -2.53 6.03
CA ASP A 162 23.68 -3.70 6.23
C ASP A 162 23.64 -4.13 7.70
N LEU A 163 22.45 -4.45 8.23
CA LEU A 163 22.24 -4.85 9.62
C LEU A 163 22.40 -6.38 9.78
N ASN A 164 23.03 -6.77 10.89
CA ASN A 164 23.24 -8.17 11.24
C ASN A 164 22.11 -8.70 12.12
N TYR A 165 21.15 -9.39 11.54
CA TYR A 165 20.00 -9.98 12.25
C TYR A 165 20.32 -11.22 13.11
N ASP A 166 21.54 -11.74 13.11
CA ASP A 166 21.98 -12.74 14.06
C ASP A 166 22.21 -12.11 15.45
N ASN A 167 22.44 -10.79 15.52
CA ASN A 167 22.64 -10.06 16.75
C ASN A 167 21.30 -9.75 17.46
N GLN A 168 21.07 -10.39 18.61
CA GLN A 168 19.81 -10.29 19.33
C GLN A 168 19.60 -8.91 20.01
N GLU A 169 20.66 -8.21 20.38
CA GLU A 169 20.56 -6.87 20.96
C GLU A 169 20.17 -5.84 19.89
N MET A 170 20.70 -5.97 18.68
CA MET A 170 20.27 -5.17 17.53
C MET A 170 18.76 -5.37 17.25
N ARG A 171 18.29 -6.63 17.20
CA ARG A 171 16.85 -6.92 17.00
C ARG A 171 15.98 -6.25 18.08
N LYS A 172 16.38 -6.30 19.35
CA LYS A 172 15.66 -5.64 20.44
C LYS A 172 15.67 -4.12 20.31
N ALA A 173 16.82 -3.52 19.95
CA ALA A 173 16.93 -2.10 19.72
C ALA A 173 16.03 -1.64 18.59
N MET A 174 15.99 -2.37 17.47
CA MET A 174 15.11 -2.11 16.33
C MET A 174 13.63 -2.11 16.75
N ILE A 175 13.18 -3.13 17.49
CA ILE A 175 11.80 -3.20 18.00
C ILE A 175 11.50 -2.05 18.97
N ASN A 176 12.45 -1.68 19.84
CA ASN A 176 12.27 -0.59 20.78
C ASN A 176 12.13 0.76 20.05
N SER A 177 12.90 0.99 19.00
CA SER A 177 12.77 2.18 18.17
C SER A 177 11.43 2.23 17.43
N MET A 178 10.88 1.09 16.99
CA MET A 178 9.50 1.04 16.49
C MET A 178 8.47 1.39 17.59
N LYS A 179 8.62 0.82 18.78
CA LYS A 179 7.75 1.14 19.94
C LYS A 179 7.80 2.62 20.32
N PHE A 180 8.96 3.27 20.16
CA PHE A 180 9.11 4.70 20.42
C PHE A 180 8.05 5.53 19.68
N TRP A 181 7.82 5.26 18.40
CA TRP A 181 6.84 6.01 17.58
C TRP A 181 5.39 5.74 17.98
N LEU A 182 5.07 4.51 18.36
CA LEU A 182 3.74 4.17 18.88
C LEU A 182 3.44 4.89 20.20
N THR A 183 4.44 4.93 21.09
CA THR A 183 4.29 5.49 22.45
C THR A 183 4.36 7.02 22.45
N ASN A 184 5.27 7.60 21.66
CA ASN A 184 5.57 9.03 21.71
C ASN A 184 4.80 9.86 20.67
N ALA A 185 4.37 9.26 19.56
CA ALA A 185 3.70 9.95 18.49
C ALA A 185 2.32 9.37 18.12
N ASP A 186 1.94 8.25 18.72
CA ASP A 186 0.63 7.57 18.51
C ASP A 186 0.33 7.20 17.05
N ILE A 187 1.35 6.88 16.25
CA ILE A 187 1.13 6.40 14.88
C ILE A 187 0.35 5.09 14.85
N ASP A 188 -0.22 4.71 13.70
CA ASP A 188 -1.09 3.55 13.57
C ASP A 188 -0.41 2.32 12.95
N GLY A 189 0.87 2.42 12.59
CA GLY A 189 1.61 1.30 12.03
C GLY A 189 2.80 1.68 11.16
N PHE A 190 3.22 0.73 10.31
CA PHE A 190 4.45 0.83 9.54
C PHE A 190 4.30 0.27 8.14
N ARG A 191 4.95 0.91 7.16
CA ARG A 191 5.36 0.28 5.91
C ARG A 191 6.82 -0.12 6.06
N CYS A 192 7.13 -1.38 5.86
CA CYS A 192 8.47 -1.89 6.07
C CYS A 192 9.19 -2.07 4.73
N ASP A 193 10.25 -1.29 4.56
CA ASP A 193 11.13 -1.24 3.40
C ASP A 193 11.84 -2.58 3.20
N VAL A 194 11.92 -3.06 1.94
CA VAL A 194 12.52 -4.34 1.53
C VAL A 194 12.31 -5.48 2.55
N ALA A 195 11.09 -5.60 3.06
CA ALA A 195 10.76 -6.49 4.18
C ALA A 195 11.11 -7.96 3.93
N GLY A 196 11.13 -8.39 2.66
CA GLY A 196 11.53 -9.73 2.26
C GLY A 196 13.00 -10.07 2.50
N TRP A 197 13.86 -9.06 2.69
CA TRP A 197 15.29 -9.25 2.97
C TRP A 197 15.60 -9.33 4.48
N VAL A 198 14.64 -8.99 5.32
CA VAL A 198 14.72 -9.11 6.77
C VAL A 198 14.11 -10.44 7.20
N PRO A 199 14.73 -11.20 8.13
CA PRO A 199 14.23 -12.50 8.56
C PRO A 199 12.79 -12.46 9.06
N ILE A 200 11.94 -13.38 8.61
CA ILE A 200 10.51 -13.40 8.96
C ILE A 200 10.26 -13.62 10.47
N ASP A 201 11.12 -14.34 11.16
CA ASP A 201 11.03 -14.54 12.61
C ASP A 201 11.20 -13.23 13.39
N PHE A 202 12.07 -12.31 12.90
CA PHE A 202 12.16 -10.95 13.44
C PHE A 202 10.82 -10.21 13.29
N TRP A 203 10.20 -10.26 12.12
CA TRP A 203 8.92 -9.59 11.90
C TRP A 203 7.79 -10.16 12.76
N VAL A 204 7.77 -11.47 12.98
CA VAL A 204 6.81 -12.13 13.89
C VAL A 204 7.02 -11.65 15.33
N ASP A 205 8.26 -11.56 15.78
CA ASP A 205 8.59 -11.03 17.11
C ASP A 205 8.24 -9.54 17.22
N ALA A 206 8.62 -8.74 16.22
CA ALA A 206 8.30 -7.32 16.17
C ALA A 206 6.77 -7.10 16.22
N ARG A 207 6.00 -7.81 15.39
CA ARG A 207 4.53 -7.71 15.37
C ARG A 207 3.94 -8.00 16.74
N ARG A 208 4.36 -9.08 17.40
CA ARG A 208 3.88 -9.44 18.75
C ARG A 208 4.17 -8.33 19.75
N GLU A 209 5.39 -7.79 19.75
CA GLU A 209 5.82 -6.76 20.67
C GLU A 209 5.14 -5.40 20.42
N LEU A 210 4.85 -5.06 19.17
CA LEU A 210 4.14 -3.83 18.81
C LEU A 210 2.66 -3.93 19.18
N ASP A 211 2.01 -5.06 18.89
CA ASP A 211 0.59 -5.28 19.22
C ASP A 211 0.32 -5.27 20.74
N MET A 212 1.34 -5.51 21.58
CA MET A 212 1.22 -5.31 23.04
C MET A 212 1.14 -3.83 23.45
N VAL A 213 1.66 -2.92 22.64
CA VAL A 213 1.56 -1.47 22.85
C VAL A 213 0.25 -0.94 22.25
N LYS A 214 0.02 -1.22 20.98
CA LYS A 214 -1.16 -0.80 20.21
C LYS A 214 -1.32 -1.75 19.03
N LYS A 215 -2.55 -2.13 18.69
CA LYS A 215 -2.83 -2.91 17.48
C LYS A 215 -2.40 -2.11 16.26
N VAL A 216 -1.34 -2.55 15.58
CA VAL A 216 -0.72 -1.84 14.46
C VAL A 216 -1.20 -2.36 13.11
N PHE A 217 -1.11 -1.52 12.08
CA PHE A 217 -1.23 -1.93 10.69
C PHE A 217 0.18 -2.07 10.08
N MET A 218 0.46 -3.24 9.49
CA MET A 218 1.77 -3.56 8.94
C MET A 218 1.68 -3.83 7.44
N LEU A 219 2.38 -3.02 6.65
CA LEU A 219 2.54 -3.18 5.20
C LEU A 219 3.98 -3.61 4.88
N ALA A 220 4.14 -4.75 4.20
CA ALA A 220 5.44 -5.21 3.72
C ALA A 220 5.70 -4.77 2.28
N GLU A 221 6.85 -4.14 2.04
CA GLU A 221 7.39 -4.11 0.68
C GLU A 221 8.02 -5.47 0.37
N ALA A 222 7.18 -6.40 0.02
CA ALA A 222 7.49 -7.78 -0.32
C ALA A 222 6.23 -8.43 -0.91
N GLU A 223 6.39 -9.57 -1.56
CA GLU A 223 5.27 -10.31 -2.12
C GLU A 223 5.31 -11.81 -1.75
N GLU A 224 6.29 -12.23 -0.93
CA GLU A 224 6.40 -13.61 -0.50
C GLU A 224 5.29 -13.97 0.50
N ILE A 225 4.66 -15.13 0.28
CA ILE A 225 3.53 -15.59 1.10
C ILE A 225 3.88 -15.70 2.60
N GLN A 226 5.13 -15.94 2.95
CA GLN A 226 5.55 -16.00 4.35
C GLN A 226 5.34 -14.70 5.11
N MET A 227 5.26 -13.55 4.41
CA MET A 227 5.03 -12.24 5.04
C MET A 227 3.65 -12.17 5.70
N THR A 228 2.68 -12.97 5.28
CA THR A 228 1.36 -13.04 5.90
C THR A 228 1.38 -13.47 7.37
N LYS A 229 2.52 -13.97 7.88
CA LYS A 229 2.68 -14.33 9.30
C LYS A 229 2.80 -13.11 10.22
N ALA A 230 3.20 -11.96 9.68
CA ALA A 230 3.47 -10.75 10.46
C ALA A 230 2.81 -9.48 9.91
N PHE A 231 2.47 -9.48 8.63
CA PHE A 231 1.97 -8.31 7.92
C PHE A 231 0.50 -8.48 7.52
N ASP A 232 -0.24 -7.39 7.60
CA ASP A 232 -1.65 -7.31 7.21
C ASP A 232 -1.78 -7.18 5.69
N MET A 233 -0.79 -6.52 5.06
CA MET A 233 -0.78 -6.21 3.63
C MET A 233 0.62 -6.42 3.05
N THR A 234 0.67 -6.90 1.82
CA THR A 234 1.87 -6.97 0.98
C THR A 234 1.67 -6.19 -0.32
N TYR A 235 2.75 -5.83 -0.98
CA TYR A 235 2.67 -5.21 -2.30
C TYR A 235 2.11 -6.18 -3.34
N GLY A 236 1.38 -5.65 -4.32
CA GLY A 236 0.95 -6.35 -5.52
C GLY A 236 1.93 -6.13 -6.69
N TRP A 237 3.21 -6.45 -6.51
CA TRP A 237 4.25 -6.22 -7.51
C TRP A 237 4.00 -7.00 -8.80
N GLU A 238 3.60 -8.29 -8.70
CA GLU A 238 3.30 -9.08 -9.90
C GLU A 238 2.16 -8.45 -10.70
N LEU A 239 1.09 -8.01 -10.03
CA LEU A 239 -0.03 -7.33 -10.69
C LEU A 239 0.42 -6.03 -11.35
N HIS A 240 1.23 -5.23 -10.67
CA HIS A 240 1.80 -3.99 -11.19
C HIS A 240 2.62 -4.24 -12.47
N HIS A 241 3.50 -5.25 -12.45
CA HIS A 241 4.30 -5.64 -13.62
C HIS A 241 3.44 -6.17 -14.77
N ILE A 242 2.35 -6.91 -14.46
CA ILE A 242 1.41 -7.36 -15.49
C ILE A 242 0.70 -6.15 -16.13
N MET A 243 0.22 -5.18 -15.34
CA MET A 243 -0.42 -3.96 -15.85
C MET A 243 0.50 -3.18 -16.79
N ASN A 244 1.74 -2.92 -16.38
CA ASN A 244 2.74 -2.29 -17.24
C ASN A 244 3.02 -3.11 -18.51
N GLY A 245 3.12 -4.44 -18.39
CA GLY A 245 3.32 -5.34 -19.53
C GLY A 245 2.18 -5.31 -20.53
N VAL A 246 0.93 -5.23 -20.06
CA VAL A 246 -0.27 -5.08 -20.91
C VAL A 246 -0.28 -3.72 -21.60
N ALA A 247 0.03 -2.65 -20.88
CA ALA A 247 0.11 -1.30 -21.44
C ALA A 247 1.14 -1.18 -22.55
N GLN A 248 2.24 -1.93 -22.47
CA GLN A 248 3.36 -1.97 -23.42
C GLN A 248 3.24 -3.07 -24.47
N ASP A 249 2.09 -3.74 -24.58
CA ASP A 249 1.86 -4.87 -25.49
C ASP A 249 2.84 -6.07 -25.29
N LYS A 250 3.48 -6.18 -24.12
CA LYS A 250 4.38 -7.28 -23.73
C LYS A 250 3.63 -8.44 -23.07
N LYS A 251 2.44 -8.18 -22.55
CA LYS A 251 1.53 -9.15 -21.91
C LYS A 251 0.12 -9.02 -22.46
N LYS A 252 -0.70 -10.04 -22.29
CA LYS A 252 -2.10 -10.06 -22.71
C LYS A 252 -3.00 -9.54 -21.58
N VAL A 253 -4.16 -8.99 -21.95
CA VAL A 253 -5.18 -8.58 -20.97
C VAL A 253 -5.67 -9.77 -20.13
N SER A 254 -5.71 -10.99 -20.72
CA SER A 254 -6.03 -12.23 -19.98
C SER A 254 -5.03 -12.55 -18.85
N ASP A 255 -3.80 -12.02 -18.88
CA ASP A 255 -2.83 -12.24 -17.79
C ASP A 255 -3.26 -11.53 -16.50
N LEU A 256 -4.01 -10.41 -16.61
CA LEU A 256 -4.62 -9.73 -15.46
C LEU A 256 -5.65 -10.64 -14.76
N GLU A 257 -6.51 -11.32 -15.54
CA GLU A 257 -7.49 -12.27 -14.99
C GLU A 257 -6.78 -13.50 -14.40
N ASN A 258 -5.77 -14.02 -15.09
CA ASN A 258 -5.02 -15.21 -14.65
C ASN A 258 -4.27 -14.98 -13.34
N TYR A 259 -3.84 -13.74 -13.04
CA TYR A 259 -3.23 -13.38 -11.76
C TYR A 259 -4.17 -13.74 -10.60
N PHE A 260 -5.43 -13.29 -10.65
CA PHE A 260 -6.40 -13.55 -9.58
C PHE A 260 -6.83 -15.02 -9.47
N LYS A 261 -6.71 -15.82 -10.54
CA LYS A 261 -6.97 -17.27 -10.49
C LYS A 261 -5.87 -18.05 -9.78
N LYS A 262 -4.65 -17.51 -9.71
CA LYS A 262 -3.47 -18.15 -9.08
C LYS A 262 -3.27 -17.73 -7.64
N ASP A 263 -4.04 -16.77 -7.15
CA ASP A 263 -3.89 -16.20 -5.80
C ASP A 263 -3.97 -17.30 -4.74
N GLN A 264 -2.90 -17.44 -3.94
CA GLN A 264 -2.75 -18.43 -2.88
C GLN A 264 -2.66 -17.79 -1.49
N TYR A 265 -2.86 -16.49 -1.39
CA TYR A 265 -2.80 -15.80 -0.10
C TYR A 265 -4.02 -16.14 0.77
N PRO A 266 -3.88 -16.09 2.12
CA PRO A 266 -5.01 -16.16 3.02
C PRO A 266 -6.07 -15.12 2.65
N SER A 267 -7.34 -15.48 2.77
CA SER A 267 -8.44 -14.61 2.33
C SER A 267 -8.56 -13.30 3.12
N ASP A 268 -8.01 -13.26 4.33
CA ASP A 268 -7.97 -12.09 5.21
C ASP A 268 -6.73 -11.20 4.99
N HIS A 269 -5.77 -11.64 4.15
CA HIS A 269 -4.60 -10.86 3.79
C HIS A 269 -4.91 -9.85 2.69
N TYR A 270 -4.32 -8.64 2.77
CA TYR A 270 -4.53 -7.58 1.79
C TYR A 270 -3.37 -7.52 0.80
N LYS A 271 -3.69 -7.16 -0.44
CA LYS A 271 -2.72 -6.75 -1.46
C LYS A 271 -2.83 -5.26 -1.68
N MET A 272 -1.72 -4.54 -1.72
CA MET A 272 -1.70 -3.15 -2.13
C MET A 272 -1.60 -3.05 -3.65
N ASN A 273 -2.62 -2.51 -4.28
CA ASN A 273 -2.67 -2.31 -5.73
C ASN A 273 -2.33 -0.87 -6.08
N PHE A 274 -1.45 -0.68 -7.05
CA PHE A 274 -0.97 0.65 -7.43
C PHE A 274 -0.57 0.72 -8.91
N THR A 275 -0.65 1.91 -9.47
CA THR A 275 -0.13 2.24 -10.81
C THR A 275 1.18 3.01 -10.72
N SER A 276 1.45 3.65 -9.58
CA SER A 276 2.72 4.31 -9.27
C SER A 276 2.99 4.32 -7.77
N ASN A 277 4.24 4.52 -7.40
CA ASN A 277 4.76 4.82 -6.06
C ASN A 277 6.04 5.66 -6.22
N HIS A 278 6.74 5.95 -5.11
CA HIS A 278 7.97 6.75 -5.15
C HIS A 278 9.09 6.13 -6.01
N ASP A 279 9.23 4.81 -6.00
CA ASP A 279 10.24 4.09 -6.79
C ASP A 279 9.89 4.09 -8.27
N GLU A 280 8.66 3.69 -8.61
CA GLU A 280 8.22 3.65 -9.99
C GLU A 280 8.32 5.02 -10.65
N ASN A 281 7.85 6.07 -9.95
CA ASN A 281 7.92 7.42 -10.47
C ASN A 281 9.35 7.90 -10.68
N SER A 282 10.25 7.67 -9.72
CA SER A 282 11.62 8.19 -9.77
C SER A 282 12.51 7.41 -10.73
N TRP A 283 12.39 6.07 -10.77
CA TRP A 283 13.33 5.19 -11.46
C TRP A 283 12.81 4.62 -12.78
N ASN A 284 11.52 4.24 -12.82
CA ASN A 284 10.94 3.52 -13.97
C ASN A 284 10.10 4.42 -14.89
N GLY A 285 9.73 5.61 -14.44
CA GLY A 285 8.99 6.59 -15.22
C GLY A 285 7.61 6.90 -14.67
N THR A 286 7.04 8.00 -15.15
CA THR A 286 5.67 8.39 -14.81
C THR A 286 4.67 7.35 -15.31
N GLU A 287 3.44 7.37 -14.77
CA GLU A 287 2.36 6.52 -15.29
C GLU A 287 2.14 6.71 -16.79
N MET A 288 2.22 7.95 -17.26
CA MET A 288 2.03 8.28 -18.68
C MET A 288 3.16 7.74 -19.56
N GLU A 289 4.42 7.74 -19.05
CA GLU A 289 5.55 7.12 -19.76
C GLU A 289 5.41 5.60 -19.83
N ARG A 290 4.92 4.95 -18.76
CA ARG A 290 4.83 3.50 -18.68
C ARG A 290 3.56 2.92 -19.28
N MET A 291 2.42 3.60 -19.11
CA MET A 291 1.09 3.10 -19.47
C MET A 291 0.42 3.89 -20.60
N GLY A 292 1.04 4.97 -21.10
CA GLY A 292 0.48 5.79 -22.17
C GLY A 292 -0.94 6.28 -21.84
N ASN A 293 -1.80 6.32 -22.85
CA ASN A 293 -3.18 6.79 -22.71
C ASN A 293 -4.08 5.87 -21.86
N SER A 294 -3.62 4.65 -21.53
CA SER A 294 -4.37 3.69 -20.72
C SER A 294 -4.19 3.86 -19.22
N TYR A 295 -3.38 4.82 -18.73
CA TYR A 295 -3.07 4.98 -17.30
C TYR A 295 -4.32 5.13 -16.43
N LYS A 296 -5.34 5.88 -16.85
CA LYS A 296 -6.61 5.99 -16.11
C LYS A 296 -7.38 4.66 -16.06
N THR A 297 -7.35 3.90 -17.16
CA THR A 297 -8.00 2.58 -17.22
C THR A 297 -7.36 1.61 -16.24
N PHE A 298 -6.01 1.65 -16.11
CA PHE A 298 -5.29 0.87 -15.11
C PHE A 298 -5.52 1.38 -13.68
N ALA A 299 -5.65 2.69 -13.47
CA ALA A 299 -6.01 3.24 -12.17
C ALA A 299 -7.42 2.76 -11.72
N VAL A 300 -8.41 2.73 -12.63
CA VAL A 300 -9.73 2.14 -12.36
C VAL A 300 -9.60 0.65 -12.03
N PHE A 301 -8.81 -0.10 -12.79
CA PHE A 301 -8.60 -1.52 -12.57
C PHE A 301 -7.99 -1.77 -11.18
N ALA A 302 -6.86 -1.12 -10.86
CA ALA A 302 -6.15 -1.27 -9.60
C ALA A 302 -7.02 -0.89 -8.38
N SER A 303 -7.91 0.11 -8.55
CA SER A 303 -8.79 0.57 -7.46
C SER A 303 -10.00 -0.34 -7.20
N LEU A 304 -10.43 -1.15 -8.17
CA LEU A 304 -11.68 -1.89 -8.09
C LEU A 304 -11.53 -3.41 -8.06
N VAL A 305 -10.35 -3.94 -8.37
CA VAL A 305 -10.05 -5.37 -8.15
C VAL A 305 -9.80 -5.65 -6.67
N ASP A 306 -9.62 -6.91 -6.31
CA ASP A 306 -9.33 -7.31 -4.94
C ASP A 306 -8.01 -6.74 -4.45
N GLY A 307 -8.03 -6.08 -3.28
CA GLY A 307 -6.90 -5.41 -2.65
C GLY A 307 -7.19 -3.94 -2.28
N MET A 308 -6.27 -3.33 -1.54
CA MET A 308 -6.34 -1.93 -1.11
C MET A 308 -5.70 -1.02 -2.16
N PRO A 309 -6.42 -0.01 -2.69
CA PRO A 309 -5.85 0.91 -3.67
C PRO A 309 -4.90 1.91 -3.02
N LEU A 310 -3.72 2.07 -3.61
CA LEU A 310 -2.76 3.13 -3.31
C LEU A 310 -2.87 4.26 -4.34
N VAL A 311 -2.86 5.48 -3.85
CA VAL A 311 -2.58 6.69 -4.64
C VAL A 311 -1.25 7.29 -4.18
N TYR A 312 -0.31 7.47 -5.10
CA TYR A 312 0.95 8.17 -4.84
C TYR A 312 0.75 9.67 -5.01
N ASN A 313 1.36 10.46 -4.14
CA ASN A 313 1.21 11.91 -4.14
C ASN A 313 1.52 12.54 -5.52
N GLY A 314 0.59 13.36 -5.99
CA GLY A 314 0.67 14.00 -7.30
C GLY A 314 -0.12 13.31 -8.42
N GLN A 315 -0.54 12.05 -8.27
CA GLN A 315 -1.37 11.39 -9.30
C GLN A 315 -2.67 12.19 -9.56
N GLU A 316 -3.27 12.76 -8.52
CA GLU A 316 -4.48 13.57 -8.64
C GLU A 316 -4.27 14.91 -9.38
N THR A 317 -3.02 15.32 -9.62
CA THR A 317 -2.66 16.49 -10.44
C THR A 317 -2.31 16.13 -11.87
N SER A 318 -2.46 14.86 -12.27
CA SER A 318 -1.92 14.34 -13.54
C SER A 318 -0.40 14.53 -13.64
N LEU A 319 0.34 14.32 -12.56
CA LEU A 319 1.78 14.54 -12.49
C LEU A 319 2.51 13.72 -13.56
N ASN A 320 3.00 14.38 -14.60
CA ASN A 320 3.83 13.77 -15.64
C ASN A 320 5.28 14.23 -15.51
N LYS A 321 5.85 14.00 -14.32
CA LYS A 321 7.20 14.38 -13.95
C LYS A 321 7.78 13.31 -13.05
N ARG A 322 9.01 12.86 -13.35
CA ARG A 322 9.79 12.03 -12.44
C ARG A 322 10.35 12.92 -11.34
N LEU A 323 9.93 12.68 -10.10
CA LEU A 323 10.41 13.44 -8.94
C LEU A 323 11.85 13.02 -8.63
N ARG A 324 12.74 14.00 -8.43
CA ARG A 324 14.15 13.75 -8.14
C ARG A 324 14.34 13.19 -6.73
N PHE A 325 14.83 11.96 -6.63
CA PHE A 325 14.85 11.23 -5.36
C PHE A 325 15.78 11.84 -4.31
N PHE A 326 16.98 12.26 -4.71
CA PHE A 326 18.02 12.76 -3.79
C PHE A 326 18.04 14.29 -3.63
N GLU A 327 17.10 14.98 -4.25
CA GLU A 327 17.07 16.43 -4.35
C GLU A 327 15.72 17.01 -3.92
N LYS A 328 15.67 18.30 -3.65
CA LYS A 328 14.40 19.01 -3.53
C LYS A 328 13.73 19.08 -4.89
N ASP A 329 12.50 18.64 -4.93
CA ASP A 329 11.59 18.79 -6.05
C ASP A 329 10.20 19.13 -5.52
N THR A 330 9.26 19.52 -6.36
CA THR A 330 7.90 19.86 -5.90
C THR A 330 6.84 19.40 -6.87
N ILE A 331 5.68 19.06 -6.32
CA ILE A 331 4.46 18.76 -7.05
C ILE A 331 3.74 20.09 -7.34
N ASP A 332 3.24 20.24 -8.56
CA ASP A 332 2.41 21.38 -8.95
C ASP A 332 0.93 21.11 -8.61
N TRP A 333 0.47 21.66 -7.50
CA TRP A 333 -0.90 21.55 -7.04
C TRP A 333 -1.89 22.51 -7.72
N LYS A 334 -1.47 23.32 -8.68
CA LYS A 334 -2.36 24.23 -9.42
C LYS A 334 -3.30 23.49 -10.37
N LYS A 335 -2.87 22.32 -10.84
CA LYS A 335 -3.66 21.44 -11.73
C LYS A 335 -4.15 20.26 -10.92
N MET A 336 -5.41 20.21 -10.60
CA MET A 336 -6.03 19.10 -9.86
C MET A 336 -7.03 18.34 -10.75
N ASP A 337 -6.61 18.02 -11.96
CA ASP A 337 -7.48 17.50 -13.02
C ASP A 337 -8.08 16.13 -12.69
N LEU A 338 -7.45 15.35 -11.81
CA LEU A 338 -7.89 14.00 -11.46
C LEU A 338 -8.35 13.85 -9.99
N VAL A 339 -8.49 14.95 -9.24
CA VAL A 339 -8.99 14.86 -7.85
C VAL A 339 -10.38 14.20 -7.81
N THR A 340 -11.32 14.65 -8.65
CA THR A 340 -12.66 14.04 -8.71
C THR A 340 -12.60 12.58 -9.14
N PHE A 341 -11.73 12.23 -10.11
CA PHE A 341 -11.56 10.87 -10.58
C PHE A 341 -11.09 9.92 -9.47
N TYR A 342 -10.03 10.28 -8.74
CA TYR A 342 -9.56 9.47 -7.61
C TYR A 342 -10.55 9.50 -6.44
N SER A 343 -11.17 10.65 -6.16
CA SER A 343 -12.21 10.75 -5.13
C SER A 343 -13.36 9.78 -5.39
N ASP A 344 -13.82 9.68 -6.63
CA ASP A 344 -14.89 8.75 -7.00
C ASP A 344 -14.49 7.29 -6.74
N LEU A 345 -13.29 6.91 -7.13
CA LEU A 345 -12.77 5.54 -6.96
C LEU A 345 -12.60 5.19 -5.47
N LEU A 346 -11.93 6.05 -4.70
CA LEU A 346 -11.63 5.80 -3.29
C LEU A 346 -12.91 5.81 -2.45
N ASN A 347 -13.83 6.76 -2.67
CA ASN A 347 -15.10 6.79 -1.94
C ASN A 347 -16.03 5.62 -2.32
N LEU A 348 -16.00 5.14 -3.56
CA LEU A 348 -16.71 3.92 -3.93
C LEU A 348 -16.13 2.71 -3.18
N HIS A 349 -14.78 2.58 -3.12
CA HIS A 349 -14.12 1.52 -2.37
C HIS A 349 -14.56 1.51 -0.90
N ARG A 350 -14.55 2.66 -0.25
CA ARG A 350 -14.92 2.82 1.16
C ARG A 350 -16.38 2.49 1.45
N SER A 351 -17.29 2.91 0.56
CA SER A 351 -18.73 2.86 0.79
C SER A 351 -19.42 1.60 0.31
N ASN A 352 -18.80 0.85 -0.62
CA ASN A 352 -19.40 -0.36 -1.19
C ASN A 352 -18.76 -1.63 -0.63
N PRO A 353 -19.45 -2.40 0.22
CA PRO A 353 -18.91 -3.61 0.84
C PRO A 353 -18.35 -4.64 -0.14
N ALA A 354 -18.80 -4.66 -1.40
CA ALA A 354 -18.23 -5.57 -2.39
C ALA A 354 -16.74 -5.30 -2.67
N LEU A 355 -16.27 -4.07 -2.44
CA LEU A 355 -14.88 -3.64 -2.70
C LEU A 355 -13.96 -3.71 -1.47
N TRP A 356 -14.47 -3.96 -0.28
CA TRP A 356 -13.69 -3.94 0.94
C TRP A 356 -12.50 -4.92 0.88
N ASN A 357 -11.53 -4.72 1.75
CA ASN A 357 -10.26 -5.43 1.75
C ASN A 357 -10.37 -6.86 2.29
N GLY A 358 -9.64 -7.79 1.70
CA GLY A 358 -9.58 -9.18 2.12
C GLY A 358 -10.98 -9.84 2.17
N ASP A 359 -11.24 -10.62 3.20
CA ASP A 359 -12.50 -11.35 3.37
C ASP A 359 -13.70 -10.47 3.79
N PHE A 360 -13.46 -9.19 4.07
CA PHE A 360 -14.53 -8.20 4.26
C PHE A 360 -15.22 -7.84 2.93
N GLY A 361 -14.51 -7.91 1.82
CA GLY A 361 -15.03 -7.70 0.47
C GLY A 361 -15.38 -8.98 -0.27
N SER A 362 -15.24 -8.96 -1.59
CA SER A 362 -15.42 -10.10 -2.46
C SER A 362 -14.35 -10.14 -3.55
N LYS A 363 -13.99 -11.34 -4.02
CA LYS A 363 -13.09 -11.48 -5.17
C LYS A 363 -13.78 -11.09 -6.48
N PRO A 364 -13.04 -10.63 -7.49
CA PRO A 364 -13.62 -10.29 -8.79
C PRO A 364 -14.07 -11.56 -9.52
N ASN A 365 -15.31 -11.54 -10.01
CA ASN A 365 -15.86 -12.55 -10.90
C ASN A 365 -15.73 -12.04 -12.34
N PHE A 366 -14.76 -12.55 -13.08
CA PHE A 366 -14.48 -12.14 -14.44
C PHE A 366 -15.50 -12.71 -15.42
N ILE A 367 -16.02 -11.86 -16.29
CA ILE A 367 -16.92 -12.25 -17.39
C ILE A 367 -16.08 -12.45 -18.65
N ILE A 368 -16.21 -13.63 -19.26
CA ILE A 368 -15.47 -13.96 -20.48
C ILE A 368 -15.85 -12.99 -21.61
N VAL A 369 -14.85 -12.34 -22.16
CA VAL A 369 -14.95 -11.50 -23.35
C VAL A 369 -13.95 -11.97 -24.40
N ASP A 370 -14.17 -11.60 -25.66
CA ASP A 370 -13.26 -11.96 -26.74
C ASP A 370 -11.87 -11.32 -26.55
N ASP A 371 -10.83 -12.12 -26.40
CA ASP A 371 -9.43 -11.70 -26.16
C ASP A 371 -8.93 -10.68 -27.21
N LYS A 372 -9.43 -10.77 -28.46
CA LYS A 372 -9.06 -9.82 -29.53
C LYS A 372 -9.48 -8.39 -29.22
N LYS A 373 -10.39 -8.20 -28.26
CA LYS A 373 -10.90 -6.88 -27.90
C LYS A 373 -10.03 -6.13 -26.91
N LYS A 374 -8.98 -6.76 -26.35
CA LYS A 374 -8.14 -6.15 -25.29
C LYS A 374 -8.99 -5.50 -24.19
N SER A 375 -10.03 -6.19 -23.75
CA SER A 375 -11.00 -5.68 -22.78
C SER A 375 -11.17 -6.66 -21.66
N ILE A 376 -11.43 -6.16 -20.45
CA ILE A 376 -11.73 -6.96 -19.27
C ILE A 376 -13.05 -6.52 -18.67
N VAL A 377 -13.83 -7.47 -18.19
CA VAL A 377 -15.10 -7.21 -17.51
C VAL A 377 -15.16 -8.07 -16.26
N PHE A 378 -15.51 -7.48 -15.14
CA PHE A 378 -15.70 -8.20 -13.90
C PHE A 378 -16.83 -7.62 -13.05
N ILE A 379 -17.32 -8.44 -12.12
CA ILE A 379 -18.29 -8.08 -11.09
C ILE A 379 -17.69 -8.42 -9.73
N ARG A 380 -17.81 -7.49 -8.77
CA ARG A 380 -17.65 -7.78 -7.34
C ARG A 380 -19.01 -7.68 -6.69
N GLU A 381 -19.34 -8.65 -5.84
CA GLU A 381 -20.63 -8.71 -5.17
C GLU A 381 -20.48 -9.17 -3.73
N LYS A 382 -21.10 -8.44 -2.81
CA LYS A 382 -21.24 -8.84 -1.41
C LYS A 382 -22.60 -8.43 -0.88
N ASP A 383 -23.36 -9.40 -0.40
CA ASP A 383 -24.74 -9.21 0.04
C ASP A 383 -25.60 -8.56 -1.08
N LYS A 384 -26.15 -7.39 -0.85
CA LYS A 384 -26.92 -6.62 -1.84
C LYS A 384 -26.11 -5.62 -2.66
N HIS A 385 -24.81 -5.49 -2.36
CA HIS A 385 -23.94 -4.51 -3.00
C HIS A 385 -23.22 -5.14 -4.18
N GLN A 386 -23.17 -4.43 -5.29
CA GLN A 386 -22.46 -4.87 -6.50
C GLN A 386 -21.69 -3.73 -7.13
N VAL A 387 -20.54 -4.08 -7.69
CA VAL A 387 -19.77 -3.22 -8.59
C VAL A 387 -19.48 -3.99 -9.87
N PHE A 388 -19.97 -3.47 -10.98
CA PHE A 388 -19.65 -3.93 -12.32
C PHE A 388 -18.62 -3.01 -12.94
N CYS A 389 -17.57 -3.58 -13.50
CA CYS A 389 -16.49 -2.84 -14.16
C CYS A 389 -16.24 -3.41 -15.56
N ALA A 390 -16.19 -2.53 -16.59
CA ALA A 390 -15.81 -2.87 -17.94
C ALA A 390 -14.73 -1.91 -18.42
N LEU A 391 -13.61 -2.44 -18.89
CA LEU A 391 -12.39 -1.72 -19.24
C LEU A 391 -11.94 -2.06 -20.66
N ASN A 392 -11.52 -1.06 -21.41
CA ASN A 392 -10.94 -1.19 -22.75
C ASN A 392 -9.47 -0.73 -22.74
N PHE A 393 -8.54 -1.64 -22.90
CA PHE A 393 -7.10 -1.35 -22.95
C PHE A 393 -6.58 -1.14 -24.39
N SER A 394 -7.48 -1.00 -25.38
CA SER A 394 -7.10 -0.76 -26.77
C SER A 394 -7.33 0.69 -27.20
N ASP A 395 -6.63 1.08 -28.24
CA ASP A 395 -6.78 2.36 -28.95
C ASP A 395 -8.03 2.42 -29.85
N LYS A 396 -8.90 1.41 -29.81
CA LYS A 396 -10.10 1.31 -30.65
C LYS A 396 -11.35 1.28 -29.77
N LYS A 397 -12.42 1.90 -30.28
CA LYS A 397 -13.76 1.75 -29.69
C LYS A 397 -14.19 0.28 -29.70
N GLN A 398 -14.67 -0.20 -28.57
CA GLN A 398 -15.14 -1.57 -28.39
C GLN A 398 -16.64 -1.60 -28.06
N THR A 399 -17.33 -2.60 -28.59
CA THR A 399 -18.68 -2.94 -28.14
C THR A 399 -18.66 -4.36 -27.60
N ILE A 400 -18.92 -4.50 -26.31
CA ILE A 400 -18.89 -5.76 -25.60
C ILE A 400 -20.33 -6.22 -25.35
N LYS A 401 -20.62 -7.48 -25.67
CA LYS A 401 -21.89 -8.11 -25.30
C LYS A 401 -21.70 -8.76 -23.95
N ILE A 402 -22.46 -8.32 -22.97
CA ILE A 402 -22.46 -8.87 -21.62
C ILE A 402 -23.65 -9.82 -21.48
N LYS A 403 -23.38 -11.00 -20.93
CA LYS A 403 -24.41 -11.99 -20.57
C LYS A 403 -24.06 -12.54 -19.21
N SER A 404 -24.84 -12.16 -18.21
CA SER A 404 -24.61 -12.60 -16.83
C SER A 404 -25.92 -12.55 -16.03
N ASN A 405 -26.24 -13.65 -15.36
CA ASN A 405 -27.40 -13.71 -14.48
C ASN A 405 -27.22 -12.91 -13.18
N LEU A 406 -25.99 -12.47 -12.87
CA LEU A 406 -25.68 -11.64 -11.70
C LEU A 406 -26.12 -10.18 -11.90
N LEU A 407 -26.33 -9.75 -13.14
CA LEU A 407 -26.62 -8.36 -13.50
C LEU A 407 -28.12 -8.20 -13.76
N ASN A 408 -28.82 -7.53 -12.85
CA ASN A 408 -30.20 -7.14 -13.05
C ASN A 408 -30.56 -5.99 -12.09
N GLY A 409 -31.32 -5.01 -12.58
CA GLY A 409 -31.82 -3.89 -11.80
C GLY A 409 -31.23 -2.54 -12.19
N ASP A 410 -31.38 -1.56 -11.31
CA ASP A 410 -30.95 -0.20 -11.52
C ASP A 410 -29.54 -0.02 -10.93
N TYR A 411 -28.62 0.54 -11.72
CA TYR A 411 -27.24 0.80 -11.36
C TYR A 411 -26.90 2.27 -11.58
N ASN A 412 -26.12 2.85 -10.67
CA ASN A 412 -25.55 4.16 -10.83
C ASN A 412 -24.21 4.07 -11.56
N ASN A 413 -23.98 4.93 -12.54
CA ASN A 413 -22.68 5.06 -13.18
C ASN A 413 -21.80 5.97 -12.31
N LEU A 414 -20.60 5.51 -11.95
CA LEU A 414 -19.71 6.22 -11.03
C LEU A 414 -19.31 7.60 -11.55
N PHE A 415 -19.01 7.72 -12.82
CA PHE A 415 -18.45 8.93 -13.42
C PHE A 415 -19.50 9.85 -14.07
N SER A 416 -20.52 9.29 -14.74
CA SER A 416 -21.59 10.11 -15.36
C SER A 416 -22.72 10.45 -14.41
N ARG A 417 -22.82 9.81 -13.24
CA ARG A 417 -23.90 9.95 -12.24
C ARG A 417 -25.28 9.52 -12.75
N GLU A 418 -25.37 8.98 -13.94
CA GLU A 418 -26.62 8.49 -14.52
C GLU A 418 -27.01 7.14 -13.93
N THR A 419 -28.30 6.93 -13.71
CA THR A 419 -28.84 5.61 -13.40
C THR A 419 -29.17 4.87 -14.68
N LYS A 420 -28.72 3.61 -14.77
CA LYS A 420 -28.97 2.72 -15.90
C LYS A 420 -29.69 1.46 -15.45
N LYS A 421 -30.78 1.12 -16.12
CA LYS A 421 -31.42 -0.19 -15.94
C LYS A 421 -30.66 -1.24 -16.73
N ILE A 422 -30.12 -2.22 -16.02
CA ILE A 422 -29.35 -3.33 -16.60
C ILE A 422 -30.17 -4.60 -16.52
N ASN A 423 -30.12 -5.40 -17.58
CA ASN A 423 -30.70 -6.73 -17.66
C ASN A 423 -29.57 -7.76 -17.79
N SER A 424 -29.88 -9.03 -17.61
CA SER A 424 -28.91 -10.13 -17.72
C SER A 424 -28.20 -10.24 -19.08
N SER A 425 -28.67 -9.51 -20.10
CA SER A 425 -28.03 -9.44 -21.41
C SER A 425 -28.11 -8.01 -21.96
N PHE A 426 -26.97 -7.36 -22.13
CA PHE A 426 -26.88 -6.00 -22.68
C PHE A 426 -25.59 -5.79 -23.44
N LYS A 427 -25.50 -4.68 -24.16
CA LYS A 427 -24.28 -4.24 -24.85
C LYS A 427 -23.73 -3.00 -24.15
N ILE A 428 -22.41 -2.95 -24.02
CA ILE A 428 -21.68 -1.81 -23.50
C ILE A 428 -20.69 -1.29 -24.54
N GLY A 429 -20.76 0.00 -24.84
CA GLY A 429 -19.79 0.69 -25.67
C GLY A 429 -18.69 1.30 -24.81
N LEU A 430 -17.44 1.07 -25.17
CA LEU A 430 -16.26 1.65 -24.51
C LEU A 430 -15.44 2.40 -25.54
N GLU A 431 -15.16 3.65 -25.29
CA GLU A 431 -14.24 4.46 -26.10
C GLU A 431 -12.80 3.90 -26.01
N PRO A 432 -11.86 4.32 -26.88
CA PRO A 432 -10.45 3.97 -26.75
C PRO A 432 -9.95 4.26 -25.33
N TYR A 433 -9.30 3.27 -24.70
CA TYR A 433 -8.84 3.34 -23.30
C TYR A 433 -9.94 3.73 -22.30
N GLY A 434 -11.21 3.52 -22.68
CA GLY A 434 -12.37 3.90 -21.91
C GLY A 434 -12.77 2.84 -20.88
N TYR A 435 -13.55 3.27 -19.91
CA TYR A 435 -14.05 2.43 -18.82
C TYR A 435 -15.50 2.78 -18.47
N GLN A 436 -16.21 1.81 -17.92
CA GLN A 436 -17.49 2.04 -17.26
C GLN A 436 -17.54 1.29 -15.94
N VAL A 437 -17.94 2.02 -14.89
CA VAL A 437 -18.12 1.49 -13.54
C VAL A 437 -19.56 1.74 -13.13
N LEU A 438 -20.28 0.65 -12.87
CA LEU A 438 -21.68 0.68 -12.45
C LEU A 438 -21.78 0.03 -11.07
N TYR A 439 -22.57 0.61 -10.17
CA TYR A 439 -22.70 0.10 -8.81
C TYR A 439 -24.12 0.23 -8.25
N LYS A 440 -24.44 -0.60 -7.30
CA LYS A 440 -25.64 -0.54 -6.48
C LYS A 440 -25.38 -1.05 -5.07
#